data_b287312574e6de50190fe4b6753015f0
#
_entry.id   b287312574e6de50190fe4b6753015f0
#
_cell.length_a   1.000
_cell.length_b   1.000
_cell.length_c   1.000
_cell.angle_alpha   90.00
_cell.angle_beta   90.00
_cell.angle_gamma   90.00
#
_symmetry.space_group_name_H-M   'P 1'
#
loop_
_entity.id
_entity.type
_entity.pdbx_description
1 polymer ?
#
loop_
_entity_poly.entity_id
_entity_poly.type
_entity_poly.pdbx_seq_one_letter_code
_entity_poly.pdbx_strand_id
1 'polypeptide(L)'
;MKKAIIGKKIGMTQIFDENGKVVPVTVVEAGPCVVVQKKTLENDGYEAIQVGFEEIREKLANKPRKGQFAKAGVSVRRTLKEFRLEDISTYEVGQEIKADVFEAGDKVDVSAVSKGKGFQGAIKRWNQQRGPMTHGSKFKRAPGSMGASSDPSRTFKNKRMPGHMGSVNTTVLNLEVVKVIAEKNLILIKGGIPGPNKGTVVIKNTVRA
;
A
#
# COMPACT_ATOMS: atom_id res chain seq x y z
N MET A 1 -12.05 -6.01 -10.47
CA MET A 1 -11.95 -5.25 -9.18
C MET A 1 -13.12 -4.30 -9.11
N LYS A 2 -13.97 -4.40 -8.05
CA LYS A 2 -15.24 -3.62 -7.98
C LYS A 2 -15.08 -2.26 -7.30
N LYS A 3 -14.32 -2.20 -6.21
CA LYS A 3 -14.17 -1.01 -5.36
C LYS A 3 -12.69 -0.74 -5.09
N ALA A 4 -12.25 0.52 -5.15
CA ALA A 4 -10.91 0.92 -4.78
C ALA A 4 -10.87 2.38 -4.33
N ILE A 5 -10.02 2.69 -3.34
CA ILE A 5 -9.83 4.06 -2.83
C ILE A 5 -8.38 4.26 -2.37
N ILE A 6 -7.93 5.51 -2.43
CA ILE A 6 -6.66 5.92 -1.84
C ILE A 6 -6.94 6.53 -0.47
N GLY A 7 -6.12 6.20 0.50
CA GLY A 7 -6.23 6.76 1.83
C GLY A 7 -4.88 7.04 2.47
N LYS A 8 -4.92 7.52 3.69
CA LYS A 8 -3.77 7.84 4.53
C LYS A 8 -3.89 7.11 5.85
N LYS A 9 -2.86 6.35 6.22
CA LYS A 9 -2.81 5.67 7.50
C LYS A 9 -2.68 6.68 8.63
N ILE A 10 -3.66 6.76 9.52
CA ILE A 10 -3.59 7.64 10.70
C ILE A 10 -2.81 6.96 11.82
N GLY A 11 -3.23 5.77 12.21
CA GLY A 11 -2.64 5.04 13.33
C GLY A 11 -3.37 3.74 13.61
N MET A 12 -3.11 3.15 14.77
CA MET A 12 -3.81 1.97 15.23
C MET A 12 -4.48 2.26 16.58
N THR A 13 -5.63 1.67 16.79
CA THR A 13 -6.39 1.68 18.04
C THR A 13 -7.06 0.34 18.24
N GLN A 14 -7.87 0.22 19.26
CA GLN A 14 -8.70 -0.95 19.52
C GLN A 14 -10.14 -0.52 19.70
N ILE A 15 -11.03 -1.40 19.36
CA ILE A 15 -12.47 -1.28 19.61
C ILE A 15 -12.94 -2.55 20.30
N PHE A 16 -14.08 -2.46 20.97
CA PHE A 16 -14.73 -3.60 21.59
C PHE A 16 -15.90 -4.03 20.72
N ASP A 17 -16.03 -5.32 20.54
CA ASP A 17 -17.15 -5.91 19.87
C ASP A 17 -18.33 -6.06 20.90
N GLU A 18 -19.51 -6.47 20.44
CA GLU A 18 -20.71 -6.65 21.27
C GLU A 18 -20.51 -7.65 22.40
N ASN A 19 -19.60 -8.59 22.24
CA ASN A 19 -19.22 -9.59 23.24
C ASN A 19 -18.11 -9.11 24.19
N GLY A 20 -17.73 -7.83 24.15
CA GLY A 20 -16.63 -7.28 24.94
C GLY A 20 -15.22 -7.70 24.50
N LYS A 21 -15.09 -8.38 23.36
CA LYS A 21 -13.80 -8.82 22.81
C LYS A 21 -13.06 -7.65 22.17
N VAL A 22 -11.78 -7.50 22.50
CA VAL A 22 -10.91 -6.48 21.90
C VAL A 22 -10.59 -6.81 20.47
N VAL A 23 -10.88 -5.88 19.56
CA VAL A 23 -10.54 -5.96 18.14
C VAL A 23 -9.52 -4.89 17.82
N PRO A 24 -8.26 -5.23 17.50
CA PRO A 24 -7.27 -4.25 17.06
C PRO A 24 -7.63 -3.76 15.67
N VAL A 25 -7.61 -2.44 15.47
CA VAL A 25 -7.95 -1.81 14.19
C VAL A 25 -6.93 -0.77 13.78
N THR A 26 -6.71 -0.66 12.48
CA THR A 26 -6.00 0.47 11.89
C THR A 26 -7.00 1.47 11.35
N VAL A 27 -6.81 2.72 11.70
CA VAL A 27 -7.63 3.85 11.22
C VAL A 27 -6.99 4.41 9.96
N VAL A 28 -7.77 4.47 8.89
CA VAL A 28 -7.37 5.03 7.60
C VAL A 28 -8.33 6.15 7.22
N GLU A 29 -7.80 7.32 6.92
CA GLU A 29 -8.52 8.41 6.26
C GLU A 29 -8.60 8.07 4.77
N ALA A 30 -9.78 7.67 4.29
CA ALA A 30 -10.02 7.17 2.95
C ALA A 30 -10.83 8.18 2.14
N GLY A 31 -10.16 8.93 1.29
CA GLY A 31 -10.77 10.01 0.50
C GLY A 31 -10.86 11.37 1.24
N PRO A 32 -11.55 12.37 0.66
CA PRO A 32 -12.16 12.30 -0.65
C PRO A 32 -11.14 12.15 -1.78
N CYS A 33 -11.41 11.24 -2.69
CA CYS A 33 -10.63 11.04 -3.90
C CYS A 33 -11.40 11.58 -5.09
N VAL A 34 -10.72 12.22 -6.05
CA VAL A 34 -11.38 12.80 -7.23
C VAL A 34 -10.96 12.04 -8.48
N VAL A 35 -11.92 11.72 -9.34
CA VAL A 35 -11.64 11.13 -10.65
C VAL A 35 -11.07 12.19 -11.57
N VAL A 36 -9.82 12.00 -12.02
CA VAL A 36 -9.09 12.96 -12.85
C VAL A 36 -9.19 12.60 -14.32
N GLN A 37 -9.21 11.30 -14.65
CA GLN A 37 -9.28 10.82 -16.02
C GLN A 37 -9.94 9.45 -16.07
N LYS A 38 -10.72 9.22 -17.12
CA LYS A 38 -11.19 7.88 -17.52
C LYS A 38 -10.31 7.42 -18.69
N LYS A 39 -9.83 6.19 -18.62
CA LYS A 39 -9.11 5.52 -19.69
C LYS A 39 -10.03 4.54 -20.38
N THR A 40 -10.10 4.62 -21.69
CA THR A 40 -10.99 3.81 -22.53
C THR A 40 -10.19 2.94 -23.48
N LEU A 41 -10.80 1.85 -23.94
CA LEU A 41 -10.16 0.94 -24.90
C LEU A 41 -9.73 1.66 -26.19
N GLU A 42 -10.54 2.62 -26.67
CA GLU A 42 -10.29 3.33 -27.93
C GLU A 42 -9.05 4.22 -27.87
N ASN A 43 -8.84 4.94 -26.78
CA ASN A 43 -7.76 5.93 -26.65
C ASN A 43 -6.51 5.35 -25.97
N ASP A 44 -6.69 4.53 -24.94
CA ASP A 44 -5.60 4.09 -24.05
C ASP A 44 -5.31 2.58 -24.20
N GLY A 45 -6.18 1.82 -24.88
CA GLY A 45 -6.05 0.37 -25.06
C GLY A 45 -6.44 -0.46 -23.83
N TYR A 46 -6.93 0.17 -22.76
CA TYR A 46 -7.45 -0.50 -21.56
C TYR A 46 -8.41 0.40 -20.79
N GLU A 47 -9.24 -0.23 -19.96
CA GLU A 47 -10.22 0.46 -19.13
C GLU A 47 -9.70 0.68 -17.72
N ALA A 48 -9.71 1.95 -17.27
CA ALA A 48 -9.34 2.33 -15.90
C ALA A 48 -9.85 3.72 -15.54
N ILE A 49 -9.92 4.01 -14.25
CA ILE A 49 -10.09 5.37 -13.74
C ILE A 49 -8.79 5.82 -13.08
N GLN A 50 -8.36 7.04 -13.37
CA GLN A 50 -7.26 7.69 -12.66
C GLN A 50 -7.83 8.58 -11.58
N VAL A 51 -7.41 8.33 -10.34
CA VAL A 51 -7.95 8.97 -9.14
C VAL A 51 -6.88 9.77 -8.43
N GLY A 52 -7.22 10.99 -8.03
CA GLY A 52 -6.35 11.91 -7.28
C GLY A 52 -6.72 11.98 -5.81
N PHE A 53 -5.73 11.98 -4.92
CA PHE A 53 -5.88 12.07 -3.47
C PHE A 53 -4.95 13.10 -2.86
N GLU A 54 -5.36 13.74 -1.78
CA GLU A 54 -4.66 14.78 -1.01
C GLU A 54 -4.35 16.03 -1.85
N GLU A 55 -5.03 17.13 -1.55
CA GLU A 55 -4.84 18.40 -2.23
C GLU A 55 -3.50 19.02 -1.89
N ILE A 56 -2.86 19.65 -2.88
CA ILE A 56 -1.62 20.40 -2.69
C ILE A 56 -1.72 21.80 -3.26
N ARG A 57 -0.93 22.70 -2.68
CA ARG A 57 -0.81 24.07 -3.18
C ARG A 57 -0.25 24.04 -4.60
N GLU A 58 -0.81 24.83 -5.50
CA GLU A 58 -0.39 24.89 -6.91
C GLU A 58 1.11 25.19 -7.11
N LYS A 59 1.72 25.95 -6.19
CA LYS A 59 3.16 26.26 -6.23
C LYS A 59 4.05 25.00 -6.17
N LEU A 60 3.54 23.90 -5.62
CA LEU A 60 4.27 22.63 -5.49
C LEU A 60 4.09 21.71 -6.71
N ALA A 61 3.24 22.09 -7.66
CA ALA A 61 3.00 21.33 -8.88
C ALA A 61 3.76 21.91 -10.06
N ASN A 62 4.40 21.06 -10.84
CA ASN A 62 5.02 21.43 -12.11
C ASN A 62 3.98 21.68 -13.21
N LYS A 63 4.39 22.34 -14.31
CA LYS A 63 3.49 22.71 -15.43
C LYS A 63 2.72 21.52 -16.03
N PRO A 64 3.35 20.35 -16.36
CA PRO A 64 2.62 19.20 -16.89
C PRO A 64 1.52 18.72 -15.98
N ARG A 65 1.79 18.65 -14.66
CA ARG A 65 0.82 18.22 -13.67
C ARG A 65 -0.36 19.19 -13.54
N LYS A 66 -0.07 20.50 -13.53
CA LYS A 66 -1.13 21.52 -13.56
C LYS A 66 -2.02 21.37 -14.78
N GLY A 67 -1.42 21.17 -15.98
CA GLY A 67 -2.18 20.98 -17.20
C GLY A 67 -3.10 19.75 -17.16
N GLN A 68 -2.64 18.65 -16.57
CA GLN A 68 -3.46 17.45 -16.41
C GLN A 68 -4.71 17.71 -15.54
N PHE A 69 -4.55 18.38 -14.41
CA PHE A 69 -5.66 18.70 -13.51
C PHE A 69 -6.57 19.80 -14.07
N ALA A 70 -6.01 20.80 -14.77
CA ALA A 70 -6.78 21.83 -15.46
C ALA A 70 -7.70 21.23 -16.54
N LYS A 71 -7.20 20.23 -17.29
CA LYS A 71 -8.02 19.50 -18.28
C LYS A 71 -9.21 18.78 -17.64
N ALA A 72 -9.05 18.31 -16.41
CA ALA A 72 -10.11 17.65 -15.65
C ALA A 72 -11.01 18.63 -14.87
N GLY A 73 -10.68 19.93 -14.82
CA GLY A 73 -11.42 20.94 -14.06
C GLY A 73 -11.33 20.79 -12.54
N VAL A 74 -10.28 20.12 -12.02
CA VAL A 74 -10.13 19.81 -10.58
C VAL A 74 -8.86 20.40 -9.99
N SER A 75 -8.86 20.63 -8.67
CA SER A 75 -7.68 21.09 -7.93
C SER A 75 -6.55 20.07 -7.98
N VAL A 76 -5.31 20.56 -7.90
CA VAL A 76 -4.12 19.68 -7.99
C VAL A 76 -4.04 18.76 -6.79
N ARG A 77 -3.95 17.45 -7.04
CA ARG A 77 -3.82 16.41 -6.03
C ARG A 77 -2.38 15.87 -5.94
N ARG A 78 -2.00 15.44 -4.73
CA ARG A 78 -0.64 14.95 -4.44
C ARG A 78 -0.35 13.58 -5.03
N THR A 79 -1.28 12.66 -4.87
CA THR A 79 -1.13 11.26 -5.27
C THR A 79 -2.10 10.95 -6.40
N LEU A 80 -1.60 10.37 -7.48
CA LEU A 80 -2.40 9.83 -8.56
C LEU A 80 -2.20 8.31 -8.62
N LYS A 81 -3.29 7.57 -8.76
CA LYS A 81 -3.29 6.12 -8.96
C LYS A 81 -4.37 5.74 -9.95
N GLU A 82 -4.10 4.70 -10.72
CA GLU A 82 -5.05 4.11 -11.65
C GLU A 82 -5.65 2.85 -11.03
N PHE A 83 -6.95 2.71 -11.24
CA PHE A 83 -7.72 1.54 -10.82
C PHE A 83 -8.43 0.95 -12.03
N ARG A 84 -8.14 -0.30 -12.34
CA ARG A 84 -8.84 -1.10 -13.36
C ARG A 84 -10.07 -1.70 -12.70
N LEU A 85 -11.19 -1.00 -12.79
CA LEU A 85 -12.47 -1.46 -12.27
C LEU A 85 -13.20 -2.30 -13.34
N GLU A 86 -14.15 -3.10 -12.91
CA GLU A 86 -15.01 -3.91 -13.80
C GLU A 86 -15.99 -3.05 -14.57
N ASP A 87 -16.48 -2.01 -13.93
CA ASP A 87 -17.38 -1.04 -14.54
C ASP A 87 -16.86 0.38 -14.29
N ILE A 88 -16.45 1.03 -15.36
CA ILE A 88 -15.98 2.42 -15.35
C ILE A 88 -17.04 3.40 -15.84
N SER A 89 -18.18 2.92 -16.35
CA SER A 89 -19.24 3.76 -16.91
C SER A 89 -19.91 4.63 -15.83
N THR A 90 -20.01 4.08 -14.62
CA THR A 90 -20.61 4.72 -13.45
C THR A 90 -19.84 5.92 -12.91
N TYR A 91 -18.58 6.11 -13.32
CA TYR A 91 -17.74 7.20 -12.84
C TYR A 91 -17.63 8.33 -13.85
N GLU A 92 -17.67 9.56 -13.37
CA GLU A 92 -17.50 10.77 -14.18
C GLU A 92 -16.22 11.51 -13.77
N VAL A 93 -15.60 12.24 -14.73
CA VAL A 93 -14.44 13.08 -14.44
C VAL A 93 -14.89 14.23 -13.53
N GLY A 94 -14.14 14.46 -12.44
CA GLY A 94 -14.49 15.42 -11.40
C GLY A 94 -15.32 14.83 -10.24
N GLN A 95 -15.86 13.62 -10.38
CA GLN A 95 -16.62 12.95 -9.32
C GLN A 95 -15.74 12.65 -8.11
N GLU A 96 -16.30 12.88 -6.91
CA GLU A 96 -15.67 12.50 -5.64
C GLU A 96 -16.02 11.07 -5.23
N ILE A 97 -15.02 10.32 -4.85
CA ILE A 97 -15.12 8.97 -4.26
C ILE A 97 -14.78 9.10 -2.78
N LYS A 98 -15.71 8.77 -1.90
CA LYS A 98 -15.58 8.85 -0.43
C LYS A 98 -15.53 7.45 0.19
N ALA A 99 -15.34 7.40 1.51
CA ALA A 99 -15.25 6.16 2.26
C ALA A 99 -16.52 5.30 2.22
N ASP A 100 -17.68 5.89 1.87
CA ASP A 100 -18.98 5.26 1.75
C ASP A 100 -19.09 4.16 0.68
N VAL A 101 -18.12 4.10 -0.22
CA VAL A 101 -17.99 2.99 -1.19
C VAL A 101 -17.80 1.63 -0.50
N PHE A 102 -17.26 1.62 0.74
CA PHE A 102 -17.04 0.41 1.53
C PHE A 102 -18.05 0.30 2.66
N GLU A 103 -18.39 -0.94 3.00
CA GLU A 103 -19.34 -1.26 4.07
C GLU A 103 -18.64 -2.08 5.18
N ALA A 104 -19.22 -2.10 6.38
CA ALA A 104 -18.76 -2.97 7.45
C ALA A 104 -18.92 -4.45 7.04
N GLY A 105 -17.90 -5.26 7.29
CA GLY A 105 -17.85 -6.66 6.86
C GLY A 105 -17.17 -6.88 5.51
N ASP A 106 -16.95 -5.84 4.70
CA ASP A 106 -16.24 -5.97 3.42
C ASP A 106 -14.83 -6.56 3.64
N LYS A 107 -14.43 -7.47 2.74
CA LYS A 107 -13.05 -7.98 2.67
C LYS A 107 -12.24 -7.16 1.71
N VAL A 108 -11.10 -6.64 2.19
CA VAL A 108 -10.25 -5.72 1.44
C VAL A 108 -8.79 -6.15 1.43
N ASP A 109 -8.11 -5.80 0.35
CA ASP A 109 -6.66 -5.90 0.20
C ASP A 109 -6.05 -4.51 0.33
N VAL A 110 -5.06 -4.37 1.20
CA VAL A 110 -4.42 -3.08 1.47
C VAL A 110 -2.97 -3.09 1.04
N SER A 111 -2.65 -2.21 0.09
CA SER A 111 -1.29 -2.04 -0.45
C SER A 111 -0.69 -0.72 0.01
N ALA A 112 0.55 -0.75 0.47
CA ALA A 112 1.31 0.45 0.79
C ALA A 112 2.83 0.19 0.73
N VAL A 113 3.61 1.25 0.74
CA VAL A 113 5.06 1.15 0.87
C VAL A 113 5.41 0.82 2.32
N SER A 114 6.09 -0.29 2.55
CA SER A 114 6.51 -0.75 3.87
C SER A 114 7.54 0.20 4.51
N LYS A 115 7.66 0.16 5.84
CA LYS A 115 8.69 0.93 6.55
C LYS A 115 10.09 0.54 6.08
N GLY A 116 10.89 1.52 5.69
CA GLY A 116 12.29 1.31 5.33
C GLY A 116 13.11 0.86 6.55
N LYS A 117 14.03 -0.08 6.34
CA LYS A 117 14.94 -0.62 7.36
C LYS A 117 16.41 -0.43 6.99
N GLY A 118 16.67 0.28 5.90
CA GLY A 118 18.00 0.53 5.38
C GLY A 118 18.72 -0.74 4.90
N PHE A 119 20.05 -0.72 4.88
CA PHE A 119 20.86 -1.89 4.56
C PHE A 119 20.89 -2.84 5.75
N GLN A 120 20.48 -4.09 5.55
CA GLN A 120 20.40 -5.09 6.61
C GLN A 120 21.24 -6.33 6.27
N GLY A 121 21.83 -6.92 7.32
CA GLY A 121 22.51 -8.20 7.22
C GLY A 121 21.55 -9.37 6.94
N ALA A 122 22.12 -10.50 6.49
CA ALA A 122 21.36 -11.68 6.10
C ALA A 122 20.46 -12.23 7.22
N ILE A 123 20.88 -12.12 8.48
CA ILE A 123 20.11 -12.57 9.64
C ILE A 123 18.79 -11.84 9.73
N LYS A 124 18.77 -10.50 9.69
CA LYS A 124 17.54 -9.72 9.80
C LYS A 124 16.73 -9.73 8.51
N ARG A 125 17.41 -9.70 7.35
CA ARG A 125 16.74 -9.62 6.05
C ARG A 125 16.06 -10.93 5.65
N TRP A 126 16.70 -12.07 5.98
CA TRP A 126 16.28 -13.39 5.51
C TRP A 126 15.99 -14.37 6.65
N ASN A 127 15.99 -13.90 7.90
CA ASN A 127 15.82 -14.72 9.10
C ASN A 127 16.83 -15.89 9.18
N GLN A 128 18.07 -15.67 8.72
CA GLN A 128 19.10 -16.66 8.84
C GLN A 128 19.54 -16.81 10.30
N GLN A 129 19.90 -18.00 10.69
CA GLN A 129 20.42 -18.28 12.01
C GLN A 129 21.82 -17.67 12.18
N ARG A 130 22.09 -17.09 13.34
CA ARG A 130 23.44 -16.62 13.71
C ARG A 130 24.32 -17.81 14.09
N GLY A 131 25.62 -17.68 13.90
CA GLY A 131 26.59 -18.63 14.40
C GLY A 131 26.80 -18.59 15.93
N PRO A 132 27.56 -19.53 16.50
CA PRO A 132 27.89 -19.54 17.92
C PRO A 132 28.54 -18.24 18.37
N MET A 133 28.16 -17.74 19.56
CA MET A 133 28.67 -16.48 20.10
C MET A 133 29.95 -16.69 20.94
N THR A 134 30.19 -17.93 21.37
CA THR A 134 31.32 -18.38 22.22
C THR A 134 32.11 -19.50 21.52
N HIS A 135 32.93 -20.23 22.25
CA HIS A 135 33.75 -21.33 21.74
C HIS A 135 34.70 -20.93 20.58
N GLY A 136 35.23 -19.70 20.60
CA GLY A 136 36.18 -19.22 19.60
C GLY A 136 35.62 -18.98 18.18
N SER A 137 34.29 -19.04 17.99
CA SER A 137 33.70 -18.82 16.69
C SER A 137 33.98 -17.42 16.16
N LYS A 138 34.53 -17.32 14.94
CA LYS A 138 34.72 -16.06 14.19
C LYS A 138 33.48 -15.69 13.34
N PHE A 139 32.63 -16.66 13.04
CA PHE A 139 31.42 -16.47 12.20
C PHE A 139 30.16 -16.28 13.07
N LYS A 140 30.03 -15.12 13.66
CA LYS A 140 28.84 -14.81 14.54
C LYS A 140 27.65 -14.31 13.76
N ARG A 141 27.86 -13.32 12.91
CA ARG A 141 26.79 -12.68 12.11
C ARG A 141 27.09 -12.65 10.61
N ALA A 142 28.11 -13.31 10.17
CA ALA A 142 28.51 -13.42 8.77
C ALA A 142 27.51 -14.30 7.99
N PRO A 143 27.36 -14.09 6.68
CA PRO A 143 26.45 -14.87 5.84
C PRO A 143 26.85 -16.35 5.66
N GLY A 144 28.05 -16.74 6.10
CA GLY A 144 28.57 -18.11 5.95
C GLY A 144 29.08 -18.38 4.54
N SER A 145 29.10 -19.67 4.15
CA SER A 145 29.56 -20.08 2.85
C SER A 145 28.81 -19.46 1.70
N MET A 146 29.48 -19.03 0.66
CA MET A 146 28.92 -18.43 -0.53
C MET A 146 28.66 -19.44 -1.66
N GLY A 147 29.13 -20.67 -1.51
CA GLY A 147 28.95 -21.75 -2.48
C GLY A 147 30.17 -22.68 -2.53
N ALA A 148 30.18 -23.59 -3.50
CA ALA A 148 31.34 -24.45 -3.80
C ALA A 148 32.46 -23.64 -4.47
N SER A 149 33.68 -24.11 -4.38
CA SER A 149 34.87 -23.41 -4.85
C SER A 149 35.02 -23.43 -6.40
N SER A 150 35.78 -24.36 -6.93
CA SER A 150 36.21 -24.37 -8.34
C SER A 150 35.04 -24.67 -9.32
N ASP A 151 34.07 -25.47 -8.92
CA ASP A 151 32.87 -25.76 -9.70
C ASP A 151 31.64 -25.44 -8.86
N PRO A 152 30.81 -24.48 -9.25
CA PRO A 152 30.69 -23.75 -10.53
C PRO A 152 31.50 -22.43 -10.62
N SER A 153 32.48 -22.15 -9.75
CA SER A 153 33.29 -20.93 -9.70
C SER A 153 32.50 -19.61 -9.65
N ARG A 154 31.28 -19.65 -9.14
CA ARG A 154 30.38 -18.50 -9.01
C ARG A 154 29.42 -18.66 -7.86
N THR A 155 28.92 -17.54 -7.34
CA THR A 155 27.78 -17.51 -6.46
C THR A 155 26.49 -17.58 -7.28
N PHE A 156 25.58 -18.48 -6.96
CA PHE A 156 24.32 -18.62 -7.68
C PHE A 156 23.41 -17.39 -7.50
N LYS A 157 22.59 -17.14 -8.52
CA LYS A 157 21.50 -16.15 -8.44
C LYS A 157 20.58 -16.49 -7.26
N ASN A 158 19.92 -15.47 -6.71
CA ASN A 158 19.01 -15.60 -5.56
C ASN A 158 19.67 -16.04 -4.23
N LYS A 159 20.98 -16.07 -4.13
CA LYS A 159 21.67 -16.26 -2.86
C LYS A 159 21.26 -15.16 -1.88
N ARG A 160 20.79 -15.55 -0.70
CA ARG A 160 20.30 -14.65 0.35
C ARG A 160 21.44 -13.88 1.01
N MET A 161 21.68 -12.66 0.53
CA MET A 161 22.77 -11.78 0.96
C MET A 161 22.26 -10.52 1.68
N PRO A 162 23.14 -9.80 2.39
CA PRO A 162 22.86 -8.45 2.88
C PRO A 162 22.35 -7.53 1.77
N GLY A 163 21.59 -6.51 2.13
CA GLY A 163 21.12 -5.52 1.19
C GLY A 163 19.96 -4.69 1.73
N HIS A 164 19.36 -3.88 0.86
CA HIS A 164 18.24 -3.04 1.20
C HIS A 164 17.05 -3.87 1.70
N MET A 165 16.42 -3.42 2.78
CA MET A 165 15.24 -4.05 3.37
C MET A 165 14.17 -2.99 3.64
N GLY A 166 12.92 -3.35 3.39
CA GLY A 166 11.79 -2.42 3.51
C GLY A 166 11.73 -1.39 2.38
N SER A 167 10.87 -0.38 2.53
CA SER A 167 10.57 0.63 1.49
C SER A 167 10.17 0.01 0.15
N VAL A 168 9.49 -1.13 0.21
CA VAL A 168 8.94 -1.86 -0.94
C VAL A 168 7.42 -1.87 -0.86
N ASN A 169 6.77 -1.91 -2.02
CA ASN A 169 5.33 -2.04 -2.07
C ASN A 169 4.91 -3.42 -1.53
N THR A 170 4.07 -3.43 -0.51
CA THR A 170 3.61 -4.64 0.18
C THR A 170 2.10 -4.61 0.26
N THR A 171 1.46 -5.75 -0.01
CA THR A 171 0.01 -5.91 0.09
C THR A 171 -0.31 -6.92 1.19
N VAL A 172 -1.22 -6.55 2.08
CA VAL A 172 -1.85 -7.46 3.04
C VAL A 172 -3.24 -7.77 2.51
N LEU A 173 -3.51 -9.05 2.34
CA LEU A 173 -4.72 -9.55 1.70
C LEU A 173 -5.79 -9.87 2.74
N ASN A 174 -7.06 -9.84 2.29
CA ASN A 174 -8.22 -10.37 3.00
C ASN A 174 -8.42 -9.79 4.41
N LEU A 175 -8.21 -8.48 4.56
CA LEU A 175 -8.53 -7.76 5.79
C LEU A 175 -10.02 -7.43 5.85
N GLU A 176 -10.57 -7.39 7.04
CA GLU A 176 -11.98 -7.07 7.30
C GLU A 176 -12.15 -5.59 7.64
N VAL A 177 -13.11 -4.93 7.00
CA VAL A 177 -13.57 -3.59 7.36
C VAL A 177 -14.52 -3.72 8.56
N VAL A 178 -14.13 -3.16 9.71
CA VAL A 178 -14.92 -3.27 10.93
C VAL A 178 -15.99 -2.19 11.00
N LYS A 179 -15.63 -0.95 10.63
CA LYS A 179 -16.54 0.19 10.66
C LYS A 179 -16.13 1.23 9.63
N VAL A 180 -17.11 1.87 9.02
CA VAL A 180 -16.93 3.05 8.17
C VAL A 180 -17.59 4.25 8.83
N ILE A 181 -16.89 5.37 8.92
CA ILE A 181 -17.39 6.66 9.43
C ILE A 181 -17.37 7.64 8.27
N ALA A 182 -18.46 7.68 7.51
CA ALA A 182 -18.58 8.46 6.27
C ALA A 182 -18.39 9.96 6.50
N GLU A 183 -18.90 10.52 7.58
CA GLU A 183 -18.79 11.96 7.92
C GLU A 183 -17.33 12.43 8.02
N LYS A 184 -16.43 11.56 8.48
CA LYS A 184 -15.01 11.86 8.67
C LYS A 184 -14.11 11.19 7.62
N ASN A 185 -14.69 10.53 6.63
CA ASN A 185 -13.98 9.71 5.63
C ASN A 185 -13.00 8.71 6.27
N LEU A 186 -13.39 8.06 7.38
CA LEU A 186 -12.55 7.10 8.09
C LEU A 186 -13.05 5.67 7.84
N ILE A 187 -12.09 4.78 7.57
CA ILE A 187 -12.30 3.33 7.51
C ILE A 187 -11.47 2.67 8.61
N LEU A 188 -12.09 1.86 9.43
CA LEU A 188 -11.45 1.05 10.45
C LEU A 188 -11.25 -0.37 9.91
N ILE A 189 -10.00 -0.76 9.70
CA ILE A 189 -9.62 -2.07 9.14
C ILE A 189 -9.04 -2.91 10.27
N LYS A 190 -9.51 -4.14 10.41
CA LYS A 190 -9.05 -5.09 11.43
C LYS A 190 -7.59 -5.47 11.21
N GLY A 191 -6.79 -5.33 12.26
CA GLY A 191 -5.37 -5.70 12.25
C GLY A 191 -4.44 -4.62 11.73
N GLY A 192 -3.23 -5.03 11.37
CA GLY A 192 -2.15 -4.15 10.90
C GLY A 192 -2.13 -4.00 9.38
N ILE A 193 -1.90 -2.79 8.91
CA ILE A 193 -1.66 -2.49 7.50
C ILE A 193 -0.22 -2.03 7.27
N PRO A 194 0.35 -2.23 6.06
CA PRO A 194 1.73 -1.86 5.79
C PRO A 194 1.97 -0.35 5.84
N GLY A 195 3.21 0.04 6.01
CA GLY A 195 3.66 1.43 5.96
C GLY A 195 3.69 2.17 7.31
N PRO A 196 4.32 3.35 7.32
CA PRO A 196 4.35 4.26 8.47
C PRO A 196 3.01 4.98 8.65
N ASN A 197 2.80 5.59 9.82
CA ASN A 197 1.72 6.55 10.01
C ASN A 197 1.90 7.75 9.06
N LYS A 198 0.82 8.32 8.60
CA LYS A 198 0.74 9.35 7.55
C LYS A 198 1.18 8.86 6.15
N GLY A 199 1.48 7.57 5.99
CA GLY A 199 1.79 6.98 4.68
C GLY A 199 0.53 6.78 3.85
N THR A 200 0.67 6.92 2.52
CA THR A 200 -0.40 6.64 1.56
C THR A 200 -0.65 5.15 1.47
N VAL A 201 -1.90 4.75 1.51
CA VAL A 201 -2.38 3.38 1.37
C VAL A 201 -3.39 3.29 0.24
N VAL A 202 -3.46 2.15 -0.38
CA VAL A 202 -4.47 1.83 -1.40
C VAL A 202 -5.30 0.67 -0.89
N ILE A 203 -6.60 0.89 -0.78
CA ILE A 203 -7.58 -0.09 -0.32
C ILE A 203 -8.36 -0.55 -1.56
N LYS A 204 -8.50 -1.85 -1.73
CA LYS A 204 -9.23 -2.48 -2.83
C LYS A 204 -10.08 -3.60 -2.26
N ASN A 205 -11.21 -3.91 -2.90
CA ASN A 205 -11.89 -5.14 -2.55
C ASN A 205 -10.98 -6.35 -2.84
N THR A 206 -11.08 -7.39 -2.00
CA THR A 206 -10.27 -8.59 -2.18
C THR A 206 -10.61 -9.30 -3.49
N VAL A 207 -9.60 -9.92 -4.08
CA VAL A 207 -9.76 -10.79 -5.27
C VAL A 207 -10.04 -12.23 -4.84
N ARG A 208 -9.71 -12.58 -3.59
CA ARG A 208 -9.89 -13.91 -3.00
C ARG A 208 -10.87 -13.79 -1.84
N ALA A 209 -12.15 -13.91 -2.14
CA ALA A 209 -13.21 -14.04 -1.15
C ALA A 209 -13.36 -15.51 -0.74
#